data_f6a6bb33b1bd3cf722c50387ab6d71d2
#
_entry.id   f6a6bb33b1bd3cf722c50387ab6d71d2
#
_cell.length_a   1.000
_cell.length_b   1.000
_cell.length_c   1.000
_cell.angle_alpha   90.00
_cell.angle_beta   90.00
_cell.angle_gamma   90.00
#
_symmetry.space_group_name_H-M   'P 1'
#
loop_
_entity.id
_entity.type
_entity.pdbx_description
1 polymer ?
#
loop_
_entity_poly.entity_id
_entity_poly.type
_entity_poly.pdbx_seq_one_letter_code
_entity_poly.pdbx_strand_id
1 'polypeptide(L)'
;PNRVESEGLLSGILLDTQDFTLHTGVRTFEAAAALRRYGAETERVRQLFDVTMVEYAAKAELVEQARMYKNCAISVGGEIAPEARVAIAQAANDLLRIQGVDASFVAVQVGTGVNISARSLGAVNVQVIMEALGGGGHQTMAAAQLKHITPEAARSRIETAIDNYWASQKKSGAEEK
;
A
#
# COMPACT_ATOMS: atom_id res chain seq x y z
N PRO A 1 28.58 -5.55 -10.44
CA PRO A 1 27.70 -6.70 -10.21
C PRO A 1 27.59 -7.57 -11.46
N ASN A 2 27.34 -8.86 -11.30
CA ASN A 2 26.98 -9.73 -12.39
C ASN A 2 25.52 -9.50 -12.83
N ARG A 3 25.06 -10.21 -13.89
CA ARG A 3 23.69 -10.02 -14.41
C ARG A 3 22.62 -10.29 -13.35
N VAL A 4 22.70 -11.38 -12.62
CA VAL A 4 21.68 -11.78 -11.62
C VAL A 4 21.63 -10.79 -10.48
N GLU A 5 22.76 -10.33 -9.98
CA GLU A 5 22.85 -9.29 -8.96
C GLU A 5 22.26 -7.97 -9.48
N SER A 6 22.54 -7.63 -10.74
CA SER A 6 21.99 -6.42 -11.38
C SER A 6 20.49 -6.48 -11.56
N GLU A 7 19.95 -7.65 -11.92
CA GLU A 7 18.50 -7.90 -12.00
C GLU A 7 17.84 -7.75 -10.62
N GLY A 8 18.44 -8.33 -9.57
CA GLY A 8 17.96 -8.20 -8.20
C GLY A 8 18.00 -6.76 -7.68
N LEU A 9 19.08 -6.02 -7.95
CA LEU A 9 19.16 -4.60 -7.58
C LEU A 9 18.15 -3.74 -8.34
N LEU A 10 17.94 -3.99 -9.64
CA LEU A 10 16.96 -3.27 -10.43
C LEU A 10 15.53 -3.58 -9.98
N SER A 11 15.23 -4.84 -9.60
CA SER A 11 13.93 -5.18 -9.03
C SER A 11 13.67 -4.45 -7.70
N GLY A 12 14.69 -4.31 -6.85
CA GLY A 12 14.61 -3.52 -5.63
C GLY A 12 14.29 -2.05 -5.89
N ILE A 13 14.95 -1.44 -6.89
CA ILE A 13 14.63 -0.06 -7.31
C ILE A 13 13.17 0.05 -7.76
N LEU A 14 12.70 -0.85 -8.63
CA LEU A 14 11.31 -0.83 -9.12
C LEU A 14 10.29 -0.97 -7.98
N LEU A 15 10.56 -1.87 -7.03
CA LEU A 15 9.69 -2.09 -5.88
C LEU A 15 9.61 -0.85 -4.98
N ASP A 16 10.74 -0.29 -4.60
CA ASP A 16 10.84 0.85 -3.68
C ASP A 16 10.30 2.15 -4.28
N THR A 17 10.48 2.31 -5.58
CA THR A 17 10.02 3.50 -6.31
C THR A 17 8.63 3.36 -6.93
N GLN A 18 7.97 2.23 -6.76
CA GLN A 18 6.72 1.91 -7.46
C GLN A 18 6.82 2.22 -8.97
N ASP A 19 7.70 1.51 -9.66
CA ASP A 19 7.98 1.70 -11.09
C ASP A 19 8.39 3.13 -11.46
N PHE A 20 9.33 3.69 -10.69
CA PHE A 20 9.85 5.07 -10.85
C PHE A 20 8.81 6.18 -10.61
N THR A 21 7.72 5.88 -9.90
CA THR A 21 6.67 6.86 -9.58
C THR A 21 6.99 7.65 -8.31
N LEU A 22 7.52 7.01 -7.27
CA LEU A 22 7.82 7.61 -5.97
C LEU A 22 9.33 7.63 -5.70
N HIS A 23 9.78 8.58 -4.89
CA HIS A 23 11.16 8.68 -4.40
C HIS A 23 12.23 8.60 -5.50
N THR A 24 11.88 9.05 -6.72
CA THR A 24 12.71 8.92 -7.91
C THR A 24 13.35 10.26 -8.29
N GLY A 25 14.67 10.29 -8.34
CA GLY A 25 15.47 11.40 -8.84
C GLY A 25 16.37 10.97 -10.00
N VAL A 26 17.14 11.91 -10.55
CA VAL A 26 18.08 11.65 -11.65
C VAL A 26 19.02 10.49 -11.32
N ARG A 27 19.54 10.43 -10.09
CA ARG A 27 20.45 9.37 -9.64
C ARG A 27 19.80 7.98 -9.66
N THR A 28 18.50 7.87 -9.46
CA THR A 28 17.76 6.60 -9.57
C THR A 28 17.79 6.07 -10.99
N PHE A 29 17.55 6.95 -11.98
CA PHE A 29 17.63 6.59 -13.39
C PHE A 29 19.07 6.24 -13.82
N GLU A 30 20.06 6.99 -13.33
CA GLU A 30 21.48 6.69 -13.56
C GLU A 30 21.87 5.31 -13.01
N ALA A 31 21.43 4.96 -11.81
CA ALA A 31 21.62 3.64 -11.21
C ALA A 31 20.95 2.54 -12.05
N ALA A 32 19.70 2.72 -12.46
CA ALA A 32 19.02 1.78 -13.34
C ALA A 32 19.72 1.61 -14.69
N ALA A 33 20.19 2.71 -15.31
CA ALA A 33 20.98 2.67 -16.53
C ALA A 33 22.33 1.94 -16.33
N ALA A 34 22.99 2.10 -15.19
CA ALA A 34 24.21 1.35 -14.86
C ALA A 34 23.92 -0.15 -14.73
N LEU A 35 22.86 -0.54 -14.05
CA LEU A 35 22.45 -1.94 -13.92
C LEU A 35 22.12 -2.59 -15.27
N ARG A 36 21.49 -1.83 -16.19
CA ARG A 36 21.31 -2.27 -17.58
C ARG A 36 22.66 -2.53 -18.29
N ARG A 37 23.66 -1.65 -18.10
CA ARG A 37 25.01 -1.85 -18.66
C ARG A 37 25.70 -3.08 -18.09
N TYR A 38 25.43 -3.45 -16.84
CA TYR A 38 25.89 -4.70 -16.21
C TYR A 38 25.09 -5.93 -16.60
N GLY A 39 24.15 -5.81 -17.54
CA GLY A 39 23.44 -6.92 -18.17
C GLY A 39 22.08 -7.26 -17.55
N ALA A 40 21.52 -6.42 -16.66
CA ALA A 40 20.16 -6.64 -16.18
C ALA A 40 19.15 -6.57 -17.35
N GLU A 41 18.29 -7.56 -17.49
CA GLU A 41 17.25 -7.62 -18.50
C GLU A 41 15.89 -7.24 -17.90
N THR A 42 15.28 -6.18 -18.39
CA THR A 42 14.01 -5.65 -17.83
C THR A 42 12.86 -6.63 -17.91
N GLU A 43 12.81 -7.48 -18.94
CA GLU A 43 11.80 -8.54 -19.05
C GLU A 43 11.92 -9.58 -17.94
N ARG A 44 13.14 -9.99 -17.60
CA ARG A 44 13.41 -10.92 -16.51
C ARG A 44 13.10 -10.30 -15.15
N VAL A 45 13.46 -9.03 -14.99
CA VAL A 45 13.10 -8.27 -13.77
C VAL A 45 11.60 -8.20 -13.61
N ARG A 46 10.85 -7.93 -14.70
CA ARG A 46 9.38 -7.93 -14.66
C ARG A 46 8.80 -9.28 -14.25
N GLN A 47 9.36 -10.39 -14.73
CA GLN A 47 8.92 -11.75 -14.36
C GLN A 47 9.03 -12.03 -12.85
N LEU A 48 9.91 -11.33 -12.12
CA LEU A 48 9.99 -11.46 -10.67
C LEU A 48 8.73 -10.91 -9.94
N PHE A 49 7.93 -10.12 -10.63
CA PHE A 49 6.68 -9.54 -10.14
C PHE A 49 5.43 -10.19 -10.74
N ASP A 50 5.59 -11.29 -11.48
CA ASP A 50 4.45 -12.02 -12.02
C ASP A 50 3.60 -12.58 -10.88
N VAL A 51 2.30 -12.47 -11.04
CA VAL A 51 1.30 -12.92 -10.07
C VAL A 51 0.47 -14.07 -10.66
N THR A 52 -0.05 -14.93 -9.83
CA THR A 52 -0.97 -15.98 -10.24
C THR A 52 -2.35 -15.40 -10.56
N MET A 53 -3.16 -16.15 -11.30
CA MET A 53 -4.56 -15.77 -11.58
C MET A 53 -5.37 -15.61 -10.27
N VAL A 54 -5.06 -16.44 -9.26
CA VAL A 54 -5.72 -16.37 -7.93
C VAL A 54 -5.40 -15.06 -7.23
N GLU A 55 -4.13 -14.66 -7.20
CA GLU A 55 -3.70 -13.37 -6.62
C GLU A 55 -4.29 -12.18 -7.37
N TYR A 56 -4.30 -12.26 -8.72
CA TYR A 56 -4.87 -11.21 -9.57
C TYR A 56 -6.38 -11.04 -9.33
N ALA A 57 -7.13 -12.15 -9.27
CA ALA A 57 -8.56 -12.13 -9.01
C ALA A 57 -8.88 -11.57 -7.62
N ALA A 58 -8.16 -12.02 -6.57
CA ALA A 58 -8.33 -11.51 -5.22
C ALA A 58 -8.03 -10.00 -5.13
N LYS A 59 -6.98 -9.53 -5.81
CA LYS A 59 -6.67 -8.10 -5.89
C LYS A 59 -7.78 -7.31 -6.58
N ALA A 60 -8.28 -7.80 -7.73
CA ALA A 60 -9.34 -7.15 -8.48
C ALA A 60 -10.63 -7.03 -7.67
N GLU A 61 -11.02 -8.08 -6.94
CA GLU A 61 -12.17 -8.07 -6.04
C GLU A 61 -12.01 -7.02 -4.94
N LEU A 62 -10.84 -6.96 -4.30
CA LEU A 62 -10.56 -5.96 -3.27
C LEU A 62 -10.64 -4.53 -3.81
N VAL A 63 -10.18 -4.28 -5.04
CA VAL A 63 -10.28 -2.96 -5.67
C VAL A 63 -11.74 -2.61 -6.00
N GLU A 64 -12.53 -3.55 -6.53
CA GLU A 64 -13.95 -3.35 -6.87
C GLU A 64 -14.81 -3.03 -5.64
N GLN A 65 -14.52 -3.66 -4.52
CA GLN A 65 -15.25 -3.46 -3.26
C GLN A 65 -14.92 -2.14 -2.57
N ALA A 66 -13.91 -1.42 -3.03
CA ALA A 66 -13.48 -0.17 -2.41
C ALA A 66 -14.58 0.91 -2.47
N ARG A 67 -14.67 1.69 -1.42
CA ARG A 67 -15.59 2.84 -1.31
C ARG A 67 -14.82 4.06 -0.84
N MET A 68 -15.18 5.19 -1.41
CA MET A 68 -14.59 6.47 -0.99
C MET A 68 -15.13 6.90 0.37
N TYR A 69 -14.23 7.32 1.24
CA TYR A 69 -14.53 8.00 2.49
C TYR A 69 -13.62 9.22 2.61
N LYS A 70 -14.17 10.41 2.45
CA LYS A 70 -13.41 11.64 2.24
C LYS A 70 -12.47 11.46 1.02
N ASN A 71 -11.20 11.78 1.16
CA ASN A 71 -10.17 11.53 0.14
C ASN A 71 -9.41 10.21 0.36
N CYS A 72 -10.02 9.25 1.04
CA CYS A 72 -9.46 7.93 1.27
C CYS A 72 -10.31 6.86 0.56
N ALA A 73 -9.67 5.84 0.02
CA ALA A 73 -10.33 4.63 -0.46
C ALA A 73 -10.25 3.54 0.61
N ILE A 74 -11.40 3.00 1.01
CA ILE A 74 -11.47 1.91 1.99
C ILE A 74 -12.08 0.70 1.30
N SER A 75 -11.32 -0.40 1.23
CA SER A 75 -11.78 -1.71 0.79
C SER A 75 -11.86 -2.66 1.98
N VAL A 76 -12.90 -3.46 2.01
CA VAL A 76 -13.10 -4.48 3.05
C VAL A 76 -13.48 -5.78 2.38
N GLY A 77 -12.62 -6.78 2.50
CA GLY A 77 -12.79 -8.12 1.93
C GLY A 77 -13.02 -9.18 2.99
N GLY A 78 -13.66 -10.27 2.57
CA GLY A 78 -13.76 -11.50 3.33
C GLY A 78 -12.42 -12.23 3.47
N GLU A 79 -12.48 -13.50 3.85
CA GLU A 79 -11.27 -14.32 3.96
C GLU A 79 -10.70 -14.60 2.56
N ILE A 80 -9.40 -14.40 2.41
CA ILE A 80 -8.66 -14.71 1.18
C ILE A 80 -7.69 -15.87 1.42
N ALA A 81 -7.39 -16.60 0.35
CA ALA A 81 -6.42 -17.69 0.40
C ALA A 81 -5.05 -17.19 0.91
N PRO A 82 -4.33 -18.00 1.70
CA PRO A 82 -3.02 -17.60 2.24
C PRO A 82 -2.04 -17.15 1.15
N GLU A 83 -2.11 -17.77 -0.02
CA GLU A 83 -1.27 -17.47 -1.19
C GLU A 83 -1.57 -16.08 -1.75
N ALA A 84 -2.82 -15.61 -1.61
CA ALA A 84 -3.27 -14.31 -2.13
C ALA A 84 -3.04 -13.13 -1.15
N ARG A 85 -2.40 -13.33 0.00
CA ARG A 85 -2.19 -12.25 1.00
C ARG A 85 -1.41 -11.05 0.46
N VAL A 86 -0.54 -11.26 -0.52
CA VAL A 86 0.18 -10.18 -1.21
C VAL A 86 -0.80 -9.24 -1.93
N ALA A 87 -1.95 -9.74 -2.39
CA ALA A 87 -2.99 -8.96 -3.05
C ALA A 87 -3.52 -7.80 -2.18
N ILE A 88 -3.48 -7.93 -0.83
CA ILE A 88 -3.93 -6.86 0.10
C ILE A 88 -3.09 -5.59 -0.11
N ALA A 89 -1.76 -5.74 -0.09
CA ALA A 89 -0.85 -4.63 -0.27
C ALA A 89 -0.88 -4.08 -1.71
N GLN A 90 -1.01 -4.98 -2.70
CA GLN A 90 -1.12 -4.59 -4.11
C GLN A 90 -2.42 -3.84 -4.39
N ALA A 91 -3.56 -4.28 -3.84
CA ALA A 91 -4.84 -3.57 -3.94
C ALA A 91 -4.75 -2.16 -3.31
N ALA A 92 -4.08 -2.04 -2.15
CA ALA A 92 -3.87 -0.73 -1.55
C ALA A 92 -3.04 0.21 -2.44
N ASN A 93 -2.00 -0.29 -3.12
CA ASN A 93 -1.24 0.49 -4.10
C ASN A 93 -2.08 0.87 -5.33
N ASP A 94 -2.87 -0.07 -5.87
CA ASP A 94 -3.70 0.19 -7.06
C ASP A 94 -4.78 1.25 -6.77
N LEU A 95 -5.37 1.25 -5.57
CA LEU A 95 -6.34 2.25 -5.14
C LEU A 95 -5.78 3.68 -5.12
N LEU A 96 -4.48 3.86 -4.86
CA LEU A 96 -3.84 5.18 -4.92
C LEU A 96 -3.74 5.76 -6.34
N ARG A 97 -3.96 4.94 -7.39
CA ARG A 97 -3.99 5.40 -8.78
C ARG A 97 -5.34 5.99 -9.18
N ILE A 98 -6.35 5.90 -8.31
CA ILE A 98 -7.68 6.44 -8.56
C ILE A 98 -7.67 7.93 -8.26
N GLN A 99 -8.23 8.72 -9.17
CA GLN A 99 -8.31 10.17 -9.01
C GLN A 99 -9.06 10.56 -7.72
N GLY A 100 -8.46 11.44 -6.93
CA GLY A 100 -9.03 11.93 -5.68
C GLY A 100 -8.77 11.04 -4.47
N VAL A 101 -7.93 10.00 -4.61
CA VAL A 101 -7.49 9.16 -3.51
C VAL A 101 -6.10 9.60 -3.05
N ASP A 102 -6.00 10.12 -1.82
CA ASP A 102 -4.74 10.49 -1.17
C ASP A 102 -4.20 9.37 -0.27
N ALA A 103 -5.09 8.51 0.24
CA ALA A 103 -4.72 7.33 1.02
C ALA A 103 -5.69 6.17 0.75
N SER A 104 -5.21 4.95 0.93
CA SER A 104 -5.98 3.72 0.77
C SER A 104 -5.82 2.81 1.97
N PHE A 105 -6.90 2.12 2.33
CA PHE A 105 -6.96 1.16 3.43
C PHE A 105 -7.65 -0.10 2.91
N VAL A 106 -6.93 -1.22 2.93
CA VAL A 106 -7.47 -2.52 2.51
C VAL A 106 -7.47 -3.44 3.72
N ALA A 107 -8.66 -3.82 4.18
CA ALA A 107 -8.91 -4.65 5.34
C ALA A 107 -9.45 -6.01 4.91
N VAL A 108 -8.84 -7.10 5.36
CA VAL A 108 -9.21 -8.45 4.94
C VAL A 108 -9.26 -9.37 6.15
N GLN A 109 -10.28 -10.23 6.19
CA GLN A 109 -10.42 -11.26 7.22
C GLN A 109 -9.25 -12.25 7.17
N VAL A 110 -8.63 -12.50 8.32
CA VAL A 110 -7.58 -13.53 8.50
C VAL A 110 -7.87 -14.28 9.79
N GLY A 111 -8.42 -15.47 9.67
CA GLY A 111 -8.89 -16.24 10.82
C GLY A 111 -9.94 -15.45 11.62
N THR A 112 -9.72 -15.23 12.92
CA THR A 112 -10.65 -14.50 13.81
C THR A 112 -10.40 -12.98 13.85
N GLY A 113 -9.51 -12.47 13.02
CA GLY A 113 -9.14 -11.05 13.02
C GLY A 113 -9.13 -10.47 11.61
N VAL A 114 -8.75 -9.20 11.51
CA VAL A 114 -8.66 -8.46 10.26
C VAL A 114 -7.26 -7.86 10.12
N ASN A 115 -6.60 -8.13 9.01
CA ASN A 115 -5.36 -7.47 8.61
C ASN A 115 -5.68 -6.26 7.76
N ILE A 116 -5.03 -5.13 8.07
CA ILE A 116 -5.21 -3.87 7.34
C ILE A 116 -3.88 -3.47 6.74
N SER A 117 -3.86 -3.19 5.44
CA SER A 117 -2.76 -2.53 4.74
C SER A 117 -3.17 -1.10 4.39
N ALA A 118 -2.33 -0.14 4.75
CA ALA A 118 -2.56 1.27 4.46
C ALA A 118 -1.44 1.84 3.59
N ARG A 119 -1.80 2.68 2.63
CA ARG A 119 -0.88 3.36 1.72
C ARG A 119 -1.28 4.82 1.56
N SER A 120 -0.31 5.68 1.22
CA SER A 120 -0.53 7.11 0.97
C SER A 120 0.49 7.64 -0.03
N LEU A 121 0.11 8.71 -0.73
CA LEU A 121 1.02 9.50 -1.56
C LEU A 121 1.81 10.56 -0.77
N GLY A 122 1.67 10.60 0.57
CA GLY A 122 2.37 11.52 1.47
C GLY A 122 1.50 12.63 2.08
N ALA A 123 0.38 12.98 1.45
CA ALA A 123 -0.56 13.99 1.97
C ALA A 123 -1.26 13.54 3.28
N VAL A 124 -1.48 12.23 3.41
CA VAL A 124 -2.05 11.61 4.61
C VAL A 124 -0.98 10.77 5.29
N ASN A 125 -0.74 10.99 6.57
CA ASN A 125 0.17 10.15 7.35
C ASN A 125 -0.58 8.90 7.83
N VAL A 126 -0.46 7.80 7.06
CA VAL A 126 -1.13 6.54 7.40
C VAL A 126 -0.54 5.84 8.63
N GLN A 127 0.70 6.17 9.03
CA GLN A 127 1.28 5.65 10.26
C GLN A 127 0.44 6.05 11.47
N VAL A 128 0.13 7.34 11.62
CA VAL A 128 -0.66 7.87 12.74
C VAL A 128 -2.04 7.20 12.81
N ILE A 129 -2.67 7.00 11.65
CA ILE A 129 -3.98 6.34 11.58
C ILE A 129 -3.88 4.87 12.00
N MET A 130 -2.85 4.15 11.56
CA MET A 130 -2.66 2.74 11.92
C MET A 130 -2.20 2.57 13.36
N GLU A 131 -1.41 3.47 13.94
CA GLU A 131 -1.05 3.47 15.36
C GLU A 131 -2.28 3.63 16.26
N ALA A 132 -3.26 4.44 15.88
CA ALA A 132 -4.54 4.55 16.58
C ALA A 132 -5.35 3.22 16.57
N LEU A 133 -5.05 2.32 15.64
CA LEU A 133 -5.62 0.98 15.55
C LEU A 133 -4.73 -0.11 16.17
N GLY A 134 -3.63 0.27 16.84
CA GLY A 134 -2.68 -0.65 17.45
C GLY A 134 -1.68 -1.27 16.45
N GLY A 135 -1.55 -0.66 15.29
CA GLY A 135 -0.58 -1.03 14.25
C GLY A 135 0.64 -0.11 14.22
N GLY A 136 1.24 0.06 13.05
CA GLY A 136 2.38 0.94 12.84
C GLY A 136 2.91 0.89 11.40
N GLY A 137 4.01 1.59 11.17
CA GLY A 137 4.66 1.65 9.86
C GLY A 137 5.41 2.97 9.65
N HIS A 138 5.29 3.51 8.44
CA HIS A 138 5.84 4.79 8.04
C HIS A 138 4.74 5.69 7.48
N GLN A 139 5.07 6.96 7.24
CA GLN A 139 4.13 7.97 6.76
C GLN A 139 3.30 7.53 5.54
N THR A 140 3.93 6.85 4.58
CA THR A 140 3.29 6.44 3.32
C THR A 140 2.88 4.97 3.26
N MET A 141 3.30 4.17 4.24
CA MET A 141 3.06 2.73 4.27
C MET A 141 2.94 2.24 5.72
N ALA A 142 1.80 1.72 6.09
CA ALA A 142 1.54 1.22 7.44
C ALA A 142 0.58 0.02 7.41
N ALA A 143 0.49 -0.69 8.52
CA ALA A 143 -0.38 -1.84 8.67
C ALA A 143 -0.90 -1.96 10.09
N ALA A 144 -2.04 -2.62 10.27
CA ALA A 144 -2.57 -3.00 11.58
C ALA A 144 -3.19 -4.39 11.52
N GLN A 145 -3.26 -5.05 12.67
CA GLN A 145 -3.95 -6.31 12.84
C GLN A 145 -4.94 -6.19 14.00
N LEU A 146 -6.22 -6.26 13.66
CA LEU A 146 -7.30 -6.22 14.64
C LEU A 146 -7.74 -7.66 14.97
N LYS A 147 -7.76 -8.00 16.26
CA LYS A 147 -8.15 -9.34 16.73
C LYS A 147 -9.64 -9.36 17.08
N HIS A 148 -10.29 -10.51 16.87
CA HIS A 148 -11.67 -10.76 17.24
C HIS A 148 -12.67 -9.69 16.73
N ILE A 149 -12.56 -9.35 15.46
CA ILE A 149 -13.38 -8.31 14.82
C ILE A 149 -13.80 -8.77 13.43
N THR A 150 -14.97 -8.31 12.99
CA THR A 150 -15.44 -8.53 11.62
C THR A 150 -14.88 -7.45 10.67
N PRO A 151 -14.83 -7.73 9.36
CA PRO A 151 -14.41 -6.73 8.36
C PRO A 151 -15.23 -5.43 8.40
N GLU A 152 -16.54 -5.51 8.60
CA GLU A 152 -17.43 -4.33 8.68
C GLU A 152 -17.11 -3.48 9.92
N ALA A 153 -16.86 -4.12 11.06
CA ALA A 153 -16.46 -3.41 12.27
C ALA A 153 -15.05 -2.80 12.13
N ALA A 154 -14.15 -3.45 11.37
CA ALA A 154 -12.85 -2.89 11.03
C ALA A 154 -13.00 -1.64 10.16
N ARG A 155 -13.92 -1.62 9.17
CA ARG A 155 -14.25 -0.43 8.37
C ARG A 155 -14.62 0.74 9.29
N SER A 156 -15.56 0.55 10.21
CA SER A 156 -16.01 1.62 11.12
C SER A 156 -14.88 2.16 11.99
N ARG A 157 -13.96 1.29 12.42
CA ARG A 157 -12.76 1.72 13.15
C ARG A 157 -11.79 2.52 12.29
N ILE A 158 -11.58 2.13 11.03
CA ILE A 158 -10.76 2.88 10.08
C ILE A 158 -11.35 4.27 9.86
N GLU A 159 -12.66 4.36 9.59
CA GLU A 159 -13.37 5.63 9.39
C GLU A 159 -13.24 6.55 10.61
N THR A 160 -13.42 6.01 11.82
CA THR A 160 -13.23 6.76 13.07
C THR A 160 -11.78 7.24 13.24
N ALA A 161 -10.79 6.41 12.91
CA ALA A 161 -9.38 6.79 13.00
C ALA A 161 -9.02 7.89 11.98
N ILE A 162 -9.59 7.84 10.76
CA ILE A 162 -9.47 8.89 9.75
C ILE A 162 -10.10 10.20 10.25
N ASP A 163 -11.28 10.14 10.87
CA ASP A 163 -11.95 11.33 11.42
C ASP A 163 -11.12 11.99 12.52
N ASN A 164 -10.58 11.20 13.44
CA ASN A 164 -9.72 11.68 14.51
C ASN A 164 -8.43 12.33 13.97
N TYR A 165 -7.83 11.71 12.95
CA TYR A 165 -6.65 12.24 12.25
C TYR A 165 -6.95 13.63 11.68
N TRP A 166 -8.02 13.80 10.91
CA TRP A 166 -8.39 15.10 10.34
C TRP A 166 -8.79 16.13 11.40
N ALA A 167 -9.40 15.70 12.50
CA ALA A 167 -9.72 16.60 13.61
C ALA A 167 -8.47 17.14 14.31
N SER A 168 -7.42 16.30 14.46
CA SER A 168 -6.14 16.73 15.04
C SER A 168 -5.38 17.69 14.13
N GLN A 169 -5.38 17.45 12.80
CA GLN A 169 -4.72 18.32 11.83
C GLN A 169 -5.34 19.76 11.82
N LYS A 170 -6.67 19.85 11.97
CA LYS A 170 -7.35 21.15 12.04
C LYS A 170 -6.99 21.95 13.30
N LYS A 171 -6.73 21.30 14.44
CA LYS A 171 -6.31 21.96 15.67
C LYS A 171 -4.88 22.49 15.57
N SER A 172 -3.95 21.70 15.04
CA SER A 172 -2.55 22.12 14.85
C SER A 172 -2.42 23.31 13.88
N GLY A 173 -3.19 23.34 12.79
CA GLY A 173 -3.19 24.46 11.84
C GLY A 173 -3.92 25.73 12.33
N ALA A 174 -4.67 25.65 13.42
CA ALA A 174 -5.32 26.80 14.05
C ALA A 174 -4.43 27.47 15.13
N GLU A 175 -3.46 26.73 15.68
CA GLU A 175 -2.52 27.26 16.69
C GLU A 175 -1.29 27.95 16.05
N GLU A 176 -1.05 27.76 14.73
CA GLU A 176 0.05 28.40 13.99
C GLU A 176 -0.35 29.72 13.28
N LYS A 177 -1.56 30.22 13.45
CA LYS A 177 -2.04 31.51 12.92
C LYS A 177 -2.29 32.52 14.02
#